data_53a849c06259b8db69af0167adf43eaa
#
_entry.id   53a849c06259b8db69af0167adf43eaa
#
_cell.length_a   1.000
_cell.length_b   1.000
_cell.length_c   1.000
_cell.angle_alpha   90.00
_cell.angle_beta   90.00
_cell.angle_gamma   90.00
#
_symmetry.space_group_name_H-M   'P 1'
#
loop_
_entity.id
_entity.type
_entity.pdbx_description
1 polymer ?
#
loop_
_entity_poly.entity_id
_entity_poly.type
_entity_poly.pdbx_seq_one_letter_code
_entity_poly.pdbx_strand_id
1 'polypeptide(L)'
;MPPAQTPQLLRAFFEASRDAVRCLASEPGFQYEHSVDALTETGARRVTSEETAAGLFFAGARFGTHRVAGEITYGDREFFINMVLAPKTLSARNNGGFALWEWSAAFGLSDARANGDQLVLTPDRVRAVVGDLGAVLTEIWPKVAVAGLDVVATIEAARNQRRQESAEAEAERDHQHLATQAAEAFRNRDYPRVIALLAPISSRLTDAERVKLRLARKYAETTR
;
A
#
# COMPACT_ATOMS: atom_id res chain seq x y z
N MET A 1 -6.43 21.03 -0.32
CA MET A 1 -5.69 21.67 0.80
C MET A 1 -5.38 23.10 0.44
N PRO A 2 -5.44 24.09 1.35
CA PRO A 2 -5.03 25.46 1.05
C PRO A 2 -3.51 25.47 0.77
N PRO A 3 -3.03 26.13 -0.31
CA PRO A 3 -1.62 26.16 -0.69
C PRO A 3 -0.67 26.72 0.38
N ALA A 4 -1.20 27.55 1.30
CA ALA A 4 -0.39 28.14 2.37
C ALA A 4 0.08 27.15 3.47
N GLN A 5 -0.47 25.95 3.55
CA GLN A 5 -0.09 24.96 4.57
C GLN A 5 0.99 23.97 4.10
N THR A 6 1.18 23.84 2.80
CA THR A 6 2.15 22.88 2.22
C THR A 6 3.59 23.06 2.72
N PRO A 7 4.15 24.30 2.77
CA PRO A 7 5.52 24.51 3.27
C PRO A 7 5.69 24.10 4.73
N GLN A 8 4.68 24.32 5.57
CA GLN A 8 4.71 23.96 7.00
C GLN A 8 4.68 22.43 7.19
N LEU A 9 3.89 21.74 6.38
CA LEU A 9 3.82 20.27 6.38
C LEU A 9 5.15 19.66 5.93
N LEU A 10 5.73 20.13 4.84
CA LEU A 10 7.02 19.67 4.34
C LEU A 10 8.14 19.92 5.35
N ARG A 11 8.17 21.09 5.97
CA ARG A 11 9.13 21.39 7.02
C ARG A 11 8.99 20.44 8.20
N ALA A 12 7.76 20.24 8.71
CA ALA A 12 7.49 19.30 9.79
C ALA A 12 7.89 17.87 9.42
N PHE A 13 7.63 17.44 8.17
CA PHE A 13 8.01 16.14 7.67
C PHE A 13 9.52 15.94 7.66
N PHE A 14 10.30 16.89 7.12
CA PHE A 14 11.75 16.74 7.03
C PHE A 14 12.44 16.82 8.40
N GLU A 15 11.98 17.70 9.29
CA GLU A 15 12.47 17.78 10.66
C GLU A 15 12.22 16.47 11.40
N ALA A 16 10.97 15.97 11.36
CA ALA A 16 10.61 14.72 12.01
C ALA A 16 11.32 13.50 11.41
N SER A 17 11.47 13.43 10.08
CA SER A 17 12.18 12.33 9.41
C SER A 17 13.65 12.27 9.79
N ARG A 18 14.33 13.41 9.92
CA ARG A 18 15.71 13.47 10.40
C ARG A 18 15.82 12.95 11.84
N ASP A 19 14.89 13.34 12.69
CA ASP A 19 14.87 12.89 14.09
C ASP A 19 14.54 11.39 14.19
N ALA A 20 13.62 10.90 13.39
CA ALA A 20 13.23 9.47 13.35
C ALA A 20 14.40 8.54 13.01
N VAL A 21 15.35 8.99 12.17
CA VAL A 21 16.52 8.17 11.79
C VAL A 21 17.80 8.50 12.57
N ARG A 22 17.70 9.35 13.59
CA ARG A 22 18.87 9.76 14.41
C ARG A 22 19.58 8.58 15.09
N CYS A 23 18.85 7.53 15.42
CA CYS A 23 19.42 6.29 15.97
C CYS A 23 20.46 5.64 15.04
N LEU A 24 20.42 5.94 13.74
CA LEU A 24 21.32 5.39 12.73
C LEU A 24 22.56 6.27 12.50
N ALA A 25 22.66 7.44 13.11
CA ALA A 25 23.73 8.41 12.82
C ALA A 25 25.14 7.88 13.15
N SER A 26 25.25 6.90 14.07
CA SER A 26 26.51 6.22 14.42
C SER A 26 26.81 5.00 13.54
N GLU A 27 25.90 4.60 12.68
CA GLU A 27 26.09 3.43 11.81
C GLU A 27 27.09 3.72 10.69
N PRO A 28 27.98 2.77 10.36
CA PRO A 28 28.95 2.96 9.30
C PRO A 28 28.28 3.24 7.94
N GLY A 29 28.72 4.31 7.26
CA GLY A 29 28.20 4.72 5.96
C GLY A 29 26.78 5.30 6.02
N PHE A 30 26.35 5.80 7.18
CA PHE A 30 25.08 6.50 7.31
C PHE A 30 25.03 7.73 6.41
N GLN A 31 23.94 7.83 5.64
CA GLN A 31 23.60 8.94 4.75
C GLN A 31 22.15 9.30 4.97
N TYR A 32 21.84 10.59 4.83
CA TYR A 32 20.48 11.11 4.88
C TYR A 32 20.32 12.21 3.85
N GLU A 33 19.31 12.10 3.02
CA GLU A 33 18.91 13.12 2.06
C GLU A 33 17.39 13.27 2.00
N HIS A 34 16.90 14.38 1.54
CA HIS A 34 15.48 14.60 1.28
C HIS A 34 15.22 15.19 -0.08
N SER A 35 14.06 14.92 -0.64
CA SER A 35 13.62 15.45 -1.93
C SER A 35 12.11 15.73 -1.91
N VAL A 36 11.71 16.65 -2.77
CA VAL A 36 10.31 16.90 -3.09
C VAL A 36 10.14 16.75 -4.58
N ASP A 37 9.16 15.97 -4.98
CA ASP A 37 8.79 15.79 -6.38
C ASP A 37 7.34 16.26 -6.57
N ALA A 38 7.09 17.16 -7.54
CA ALA A 38 5.74 17.49 -7.97
C ALA A 38 5.23 16.40 -8.89
N LEU A 39 4.00 15.94 -8.65
CA LEU A 39 3.31 15.03 -9.57
C LEU A 39 2.75 15.85 -10.73
N THR A 40 3.20 15.57 -11.94
CA THR A 40 2.70 16.14 -13.19
C THR A 40 1.96 15.08 -13.98
N GLU A 41 1.17 15.49 -15.00
CA GLU A 41 0.49 14.54 -15.89
C GLU A 41 1.45 13.59 -16.62
N THR A 42 2.72 13.99 -16.78
CA THR A 42 3.76 13.21 -17.48
C THR A 42 4.68 12.42 -16.54
N GLY A 43 4.45 12.51 -15.24
CA GLY A 43 5.27 11.82 -14.22
C GLY A 43 5.73 12.76 -13.09
N ALA A 44 6.59 12.25 -12.22
CA ALA A 44 7.17 13.03 -11.13
C ALA A 44 8.36 13.87 -11.62
N ARG A 45 8.38 15.16 -11.30
CA ARG A 45 9.51 16.05 -11.52
C ARG A 45 10.03 16.56 -10.19
N ARG A 46 11.34 16.46 -9.96
CA ARG A 46 11.97 17.07 -8.78
C ARG A 46 11.79 18.58 -8.80
N VAL A 47 11.31 19.13 -7.71
CA VAL A 47 11.01 20.56 -7.55
C VAL A 47 11.63 21.08 -6.25
N THR A 48 11.81 22.39 -6.20
CA THR A 48 12.19 23.06 -4.95
C THR A 48 10.96 23.22 -4.05
N SER A 49 11.19 23.41 -2.75
CA SER A 49 10.11 23.61 -1.77
C SER A 49 9.22 24.83 -2.07
N GLU A 50 9.69 25.76 -2.87
CA GLU A 50 8.94 26.97 -3.27
C GLU A 50 7.95 26.67 -4.42
N GLU A 51 8.27 25.70 -5.31
CA GLU A 51 7.42 25.32 -6.45
C GLU A 51 6.24 24.42 -6.06
N THR A 52 6.27 23.83 -4.86
CA THR A 52 5.22 22.88 -4.38
C THR A 52 3.91 23.55 -3.96
N ALA A 53 3.82 24.87 -3.99
CA ALA A 53 2.67 25.61 -3.49
C ALA A 53 1.35 25.40 -4.27
N ALA A 54 1.38 24.79 -5.46
CA ALA A 54 0.24 24.77 -6.38
C ALA A 54 -0.24 23.36 -6.80
N GLY A 55 0.35 22.24 -6.32
CA GLY A 55 0.01 20.92 -6.85
C GLY A 55 0.11 19.77 -5.85
N LEU A 56 -0.21 18.56 -6.31
CA LEU A 56 0.08 17.32 -5.62
C LEU A 56 1.60 17.15 -5.52
N PHE A 57 2.11 16.88 -4.32
CA PHE A 57 3.54 16.68 -4.09
C PHE A 57 3.79 15.30 -3.50
N PHE A 58 5.01 14.83 -3.71
CA PHE A 58 5.56 13.65 -3.07
C PHE A 58 6.87 14.07 -2.40
N ALA A 59 6.95 13.94 -1.09
CA ALA A 59 8.16 14.21 -0.33
C ALA A 59 8.79 12.89 0.14
N GLY A 60 10.09 12.77 -0.04
CA GLY A 60 10.88 11.61 0.37
C GLY A 60 12.04 12.03 1.27
N ALA A 61 12.23 11.31 2.36
CA ALA A 61 13.42 11.36 3.19
C ALA A 61 14.14 10.02 3.07
N ARG A 62 15.22 9.96 2.31
CA ARG A 62 16.03 8.77 2.11
C ARG A 62 17.14 8.71 3.12
N PHE A 63 17.35 7.52 3.63
CA PHE A 63 18.43 7.26 4.56
C PHE A 63 19.05 5.89 4.30
N GLY A 64 20.22 5.67 4.82
CA GLY A 64 20.83 4.36 4.66
C GLY A 64 22.18 4.25 5.33
N THR A 65 22.61 3.02 5.47
CA THR A 65 23.95 2.61 5.87
C THR A 65 24.56 1.81 4.71
N HIS A 66 25.75 1.25 4.88
CA HIS A 66 26.30 0.34 3.87
C HIS A 66 25.50 -0.96 3.69
N ARG A 67 24.62 -1.35 4.63
CA ARG A 67 23.85 -2.60 4.62
C ARG A 67 22.39 -2.44 4.22
N VAL A 68 21.76 -1.35 4.61
CA VAL A 68 20.32 -1.14 4.43
C VAL A 68 20.09 0.26 3.88
N ALA A 69 19.19 0.38 2.92
CA ALA A 69 18.62 1.64 2.47
C ALA A 69 17.19 1.75 2.99
N GLY A 70 16.73 2.96 3.27
CA GLY A 70 15.37 3.22 3.69
C GLY A 70 14.84 4.54 3.14
N GLU A 71 13.54 4.68 3.13
CA GLU A 71 12.85 5.88 2.71
C GLU A 71 11.59 6.09 3.55
N ILE A 72 11.40 7.31 4.05
CA ILE A 72 10.13 7.77 4.60
C ILE A 72 9.48 8.62 3.52
N THR A 73 8.25 8.33 3.19
CA THR A 73 7.51 9.02 2.13
C THR A 73 6.31 9.76 2.73
N TYR A 74 6.01 10.94 2.18
CA TYR A 74 4.83 11.71 2.52
C TYR A 74 4.26 12.38 1.27
N GLY A 75 2.97 12.23 1.08
CA GLY A 75 2.27 12.81 -0.06
C GLY A 75 1.41 11.78 -0.76
N ASP A 76 1.35 11.88 -2.10
CA ASP A 76 0.38 11.20 -2.92
C ASP A 76 -1.05 11.72 -2.68
N ARG A 77 -2.01 11.17 -3.40
CA ARG A 77 -3.41 11.62 -3.38
C ARG A 77 -4.07 11.52 -1.99
N GLU A 78 -3.54 10.67 -1.13
CA GLU A 78 -4.12 10.35 0.17
C GLU A 78 -3.36 10.97 1.36
N PHE A 79 -2.30 11.78 1.13
CA PHE A 79 -1.45 12.34 2.19
C PHE A 79 -0.97 11.28 3.18
N PHE A 80 -0.56 10.14 2.63
CA PHE A 80 -0.11 8.99 3.39
C PHE A 80 1.36 9.13 3.78
N ILE A 81 1.70 8.75 5.03
CA ILE A 81 3.08 8.63 5.49
C ILE A 81 3.40 7.15 5.68
N ASN A 82 4.50 6.71 5.09
CA ASN A 82 4.98 5.34 5.20
C ASN A 82 6.50 5.31 5.28
N MET A 83 7.05 4.21 5.83
CA MET A 83 8.48 3.94 5.86
C MET A 83 8.77 2.57 5.23
N VAL A 84 9.75 2.54 4.34
CA VAL A 84 10.20 1.34 3.63
C VAL A 84 11.68 1.11 3.90
N LEU A 85 12.07 -0.14 4.12
CA LEU A 85 13.47 -0.56 4.30
C LEU A 85 13.84 -1.63 3.26
N ALA A 86 15.02 -1.49 2.66
CA ALA A 86 15.56 -2.42 1.66
C ALA A 86 17.00 -2.81 2.01
N PRO A 87 17.29 -4.07 2.34
CA PRO A 87 18.66 -4.55 2.43
C PRO A 87 19.38 -4.37 1.09
N LYS A 88 20.56 -3.74 1.09
CA LYS A 88 21.32 -3.46 -0.13
C LYS A 88 21.75 -4.72 -0.90
N THR A 89 21.88 -5.83 -0.20
CA THR A 89 22.16 -7.14 -0.80
C THR A 89 21.03 -7.66 -1.70
N LEU A 90 19.82 -7.10 -1.56
CA LEU A 90 18.60 -7.49 -2.29
C LEU A 90 18.18 -6.46 -3.34
N SER A 91 18.74 -5.27 -3.32
CA SER A 91 18.33 -4.14 -4.18
C SER A 91 18.44 -4.43 -5.68
N ALA A 92 19.24 -5.43 -6.08
CA ALA A 92 19.36 -5.87 -7.47
C ALA A 92 18.22 -6.82 -7.92
N ARG A 93 17.44 -7.41 -7.00
CA ARG A 93 16.41 -8.40 -7.31
C ARG A 93 14.98 -7.90 -7.09
N ASN A 94 14.77 -6.98 -6.17
CA ASN A 94 13.44 -6.48 -5.81
C ASN A 94 13.41 -4.96 -5.98
N ASN A 95 12.61 -4.48 -6.93
CA ASN A 95 12.39 -3.05 -7.22
C ASN A 95 11.64 -2.28 -6.11
N GLY A 96 11.69 -2.72 -4.88
CA GLY A 96 11.07 -2.05 -3.75
C GLY A 96 11.44 -2.72 -2.44
N GLY A 97 11.68 -1.93 -1.40
CA GLY A 97 11.86 -2.42 -0.05
C GLY A 97 10.58 -3.01 0.54
N PHE A 98 10.66 -3.36 1.80
CA PHE A 98 9.52 -3.82 2.59
C PHE A 98 9.10 -2.70 3.55
N ALA A 99 7.80 -2.54 3.74
CA ALA A 99 7.27 -1.57 4.68
C ALA A 99 7.73 -1.90 6.12
N LEU A 100 7.85 -0.87 6.95
CA LEU A 100 8.30 -1.03 8.32
C LEU A 100 7.46 -2.04 9.10
N TRP A 101 6.15 -2.05 8.88
CA TRP A 101 5.24 -3.01 9.50
C TRP A 101 5.47 -4.46 9.06
N GLU A 102 5.95 -4.70 7.84
CA GLU A 102 6.30 -6.05 7.36
C GLU A 102 7.53 -6.58 8.08
N TRP A 103 8.53 -5.73 8.28
CA TRP A 103 9.69 -6.05 9.11
C TRP A 103 9.30 -6.31 10.57
N SER A 104 8.48 -5.42 11.13
CA SER A 104 7.99 -5.56 12.50
C SER A 104 7.28 -6.91 12.70
N ALA A 105 6.37 -7.26 11.80
CA ALA A 105 5.65 -8.54 11.83
C ALA A 105 6.58 -9.75 11.68
N ALA A 106 7.59 -9.70 10.81
CA ALA A 106 8.55 -10.79 10.62
C ALA A 106 9.40 -11.03 11.87
N PHE A 107 9.59 -10.00 12.70
CA PHE A 107 10.27 -10.14 14.00
C PHE A 107 9.32 -10.44 15.17
N GLY A 108 8.05 -10.73 14.90
CA GLY A 108 7.04 -11.05 15.91
C GLY A 108 6.52 -9.84 16.70
N LEU A 109 6.73 -8.62 16.16
CA LEU A 109 6.23 -7.38 16.75
C LEU A 109 4.94 -6.99 16.02
N SER A 110 3.82 -6.94 16.73
CA SER A 110 2.55 -6.43 16.20
C SER A 110 2.36 -5.00 16.68
N ASP A 111 3.04 -4.05 16.05
CA ASP A 111 3.00 -2.64 16.43
C ASP A 111 2.23 -1.82 15.37
N ALA A 112 1.06 -1.31 15.76
CA ALA A 112 0.23 -0.47 14.88
C ALA A 112 0.96 0.81 14.42
N ARG A 113 1.93 1.31 15.20
CA ARG A 113 2.75 2.48 14.86
C ARG A 113 3.60 2.26 13.60
N ALA A 114 3.90 1.00 13.27
CA ALA A 114 4.67 0.65 12.07
C ALA A 114 3.91 0.82 10.76
N ASN A 115 2.58 0.97 10.79
CA ASN A 115 1.73 1.01 9.59
C ASN A 115 1.73 2.37 8.87
N GLY A 116 2.28 3.41 9.49
CA GLY A 116 2.08 4.77 8.99
C GLY A 116 0.63 5.25 9.20
N ASP A 117 0.24 6.31 8.49
CA ASP A 117 -1.13 6.86 8.60
C ASP A 117 -1.55 7.55 7.30
N GLN A 118 -2.86 7.66 7.11
CA GLN A 118 -3.51 8.34 5.99
C GLN A 118 -4.11 9.67 6.44
N LEU A 119 -4.32 10.59 5.46
CA LEU A 119 -4.93 11.90 5.68
C LEU A 119 -4.19 12.75 6.71
N VAL A 120 -2.85 12.68 6.71
CA VAL A 120 -1.98 13.44 7.63
C VAL A 120 -1.86 14.87 7.12
N LEU A 121 -2.77 15.76 7.58
CA LEU A 121 -2.97 17.11 7.05
C LEU A 121 -2.50 18.23 7.99
N THR A 122 -1.91 17.90 9.14
CA THR A 122 -1.39 18.90 10.08
C THR A 122 0.06 18.64 10.44
N PRO A 123 0.87 19.70 10.69
CA PRO A 123 2.28 19.54 11.08
C PRO A 123 2.47 18.66 12.32
N ASP A 124 1.57 18.79 13.31
CA ASP A 124 1.66 18.01 14.56
C ASP A 124 1.36 16.52 14.30
N ARG A 125 0.39 16.21 13.43
CA ARG A 125 0.11 14.83 13.04
C ARG A 125 1.27 14.24 12.23
N VAL A 126 1.88 15.02 11.34
CA VAL A 126 3.11 14.63 10.62
C VAL A 126 4.21 14.23 11.61
N ARG A 127 4.49 15.09 12.61
CA ARG A 127 5.53 14.81 13.62
C ARG A 127 5.19 13.56 14.45
N ALA A 128 3.94 13.40 14.85
CA ALA A 128 3.49 12.23 15.61
C ALA A 128 3.69 10.93 14.84
N VAL A 129 3.17 10.85 13.59
CA VAL A 129 3.26 9.64 12.77
C VAL A 129 4.71 9.29 12.43
N VAL A 130 5.52 10.28 12.01
CA VAL A 130 6.93 10.04 11.70
C VAL A 130 7.72 9.67 12.96
N GLY A 131 7.39 10.26 14.11
CA GLY A 131 7.97 9.90 15.41
C GLY A 131 7.67 8.46 15.81
N ASP A 132 6.43 8.01 15.61
CA ASP A 132 6.01 6.62 15.84
C ASP A 132 6.79 5.65 14.95
N LEU A 133 6.93 5.94 13.67
CA LEU A 133 7.75 5.15 12.74
C LEU A 133 9.23 5.10 13.19
N GLY A 134 9.77 6.22 13.65
CA GLY A 134 11.14 6.31 14.17
C GLY A 134 11.36 5.48 15.46
N ALA A 135 10.38 5.44 16.35
CA ALA A 135 10.41 4.62 17.54
C ALA A 135 10.46 3.12 17.20
N VAL A 136 9.59 2.68 16.28
CA VAL A 136 9.59 1.30 15.79
C VAL A 136 10.89 0.97 15.06
N LEU A 137 11.39 1.88 14.19
CA LEU A 137 12.67 1.70 13.52
C LEU A 137 13.80 1.48 14.52
N THR A 138 13.87 2.28 15.57
CA THR A 138 14.89 2.16 16.62
C THR A 138 14.85 0.78 17.29
N GLU A 139 13.66 0.25 17.55
CA GLU A 139 13.46 -1.05 18.17
C GLU A 139 13.88 -2.21 17.25
N ILE A 140 13.53 -2.15 15.97
CA ILE A 140 13.79 -3.26 15.04
C ILE A 140 15.15 -3.17 14.32
N TRP A 141 15.80 -2.00 14.31
CA TRP A 141 17.03 -1.77 13.54
C TRP A 141 18.13 -2.80 13.81
N PRO A 142 18.45 -3.16 15.08
CA PRO A 142 19.48 -4.16 15.34
C PRO A 142 19.20 -5.51 14.66
N LYS A 143 17.93 -5.86 14.49
CA LYS A 143 17.50 -7.09 13.80
C LYS A 143 17.56 -6.93 12.30
N VAL A 144 17.10 -5.78 11.77
CA VAL A 144 17.14 -5.48 10.31
C VAL A 144 18.58 -5.42 9.80
N ALA A 145 19.48 -4.80 10.56
CA ALA A 145 20.88 -4.63 10.16
C ALA A 145 21.64 -5.95 9.99
N VAL A 146 21.18 -7.02 10.64
CA VAL A 146 21.77 -8.36 10.57
C VAL A 146 20.86 -9.40 9.89
N ALA A 147 19.68 -8.97 9.41
CA ALA A 147 18.70 -9.86 8.79
C ALA A 147 19.29 -10.57 7.56
N GLY A 148 19.13 -11.86 7.53
CA GLY A 148 19.52 -12.72 6.40
C GLY A 148 18.39 -12.83 5.34
N LEU A 149 18.67 -13.60 4.31
CA LEU A 149 17.72 -13.89 3.22
C LEU A 149 16.49 -14.67 3.71
N ASP A 150 16.60 -15.41 4.80
CA ASP A 150 15.52 -16.16 5.43
C ASP A 150 14.40 -15.26 5.97
N VAL A 151 14.76 -14.14 6.59
CA VAL A 151 13.78 -13.14 7.05
C VAL A 151 13.06 -12.52 5.86
N VAL A 152 13.80 -12.19 4.81
CA VAL A 152 13.23 -11.65 3.57
C VAL A 152 12.28 -12.64 2.93
N ALA A 153 12.66 -13.91 2.82
CA ALA A 153 11.79 -14.95 2.29
C ALA A 153 10.48 -15.09 3.11
N THR A 154 10.57 -14.93 4.43
CA THR A 154 9.40 -14.92 5.31
C THR A 154 8.46 -13.74 5.00
N ILE A 155 9.01 -12.53 4.81
CA ILE A 155 8.22 -11.34 4.45
C ILE A 155 7.57 -11.51 3.08
N GLU A 156 8.31 -12.02 2.10
CA GLU A 156 7.80 -12.27 0.75
C GLU A 156 6.68 -13.31 0.74
N ALA A 157 6.84 -14.41 1.48
CA ALA A 157 5.79 -15.43 1.63
C ALA A 157 4.52 -14.84 2.25
N ALA A 158 4.64 -14.07 3.33
CA ALA A 158 3.51 -13.41 3.96
C ALA A 158 2.84 -12.36 3.04
N ARG A 159 3.62 -11.63 2.23
CA ARG A 159 3.12 -10.68 1.21
C ARG A 159 2.34 -11.39 0.11
N ASN A 160 2.85 -12.51 -0.37
CA ASN A 160 2.18 -13.31 -1.40
C ASN A 160 0.87 -13.92 -0.87
N GLN A 161 0.88 -14.44 0.35
CA GLN A 161 -0.33 -14.95 1.00
C GLN A 161 -1.41 -13.85 1.10
N ARG A 162 -1.07 -12.65 1.60
CA ARG A 162 -2.02 -11.52 1.68
C ARG A 162 -2.58 -11.10 0.32
N ARG A 163 -1.74 -11.11 -0.74
CA ARG A 163 -2.20 -10.83 -2.10
C ARG A 163 -3.21 -11.87 -2.57
N GLN A 164 -2.96 -13.14 -2.27
CA GLN A 164 -3.87 -14.21 -2.62
C GLN A 164 -5.20 -14.08 -1.86
N GLU A 165 -5.16 -13.87 -0.55
CA GLU A 165 -6.35 -13.65 0.28
C GLU A 165 -7.17 -12.43 -0.18
N SER A 166 -6.49 -11.33 -0.55
CA SER A 166 -7.15 -10.14 -1.08
C SER A 166 -7.83 -10.41 -2.43
N ALA A 167 -7.15 -11.13 -3.34
CA ALA A 167 -7.71 -11.50 -4.63
C ALA A 167 -8.90 -12.46 -4.50
N GLU A 168 -8.83 -13.40 -3.56
CA GLU A 168 -9.95 -14.32 -3.25
C GLU A 168 -11.15 -13.55 -2.67
N ALA A 169 -10.90 -12.62 -1.74
CA ALA A 169 -11.95 -11.78 -1.16
C ALA A 169 -12.58 -10.82 -2.17
N GLU A 170 -11.81 -10.29 -3.12
CA GLU A 170 -12.33 -9.47 -4.23
C GLU A 170 -13.18 -10.32 -5.17
N ALA A 171 -12.70 -11.48 -5.57
CA ALA A 171 -13.42 -12.40 -6.44
C ALA A 171 -14.73 -12.92 -5.80
N GLU A 172 -14.76 -13.09 -4.48
CA GLU A 172 -15.98 -13.44 -3.75
C GLU A 172 -16.99 -12.28 -3.73
N ARG A 173 -16.53 -11.04 -3.52
CA ARG A 173 -17.39 -9.83 -3.58
C ARG A 173 -18.00 -9.67 -4.97
N ASP A 174 -17.21 -9.86 -6.02
CA ASP A 174 -17.68 -9.78 -7.41
C ASP A 174 -18.70 -10.88 -7.69
N HIS A 175 -18.45 -12.11 -7.24
CA HIS A 175 -19.40 -13.20 -7.35
C HIS A 175 -20.74 -12.86 -6.69
N GLN A 176 -20.73 -12.40 -5.42
CA GLN A 176 -21.93 -12.02 -4.69
C GLN A 176 -22.70 -10.90 -5.38
N HIS A 177 -22.00 -9.92 -5.95
CA HIS A 177 -22.61 -8.84 -6.71
C HIS A 177 -23.32 -9.35 -7.97
N LEU A 178 -22.63 -10.18 -8.78
CA LEU A 178 -23.19 -10.78 -9.99
C LEU A 178 -24.35 -11.72 -9.68
N ALA A 179 -24.25 -12.52 -8.63
CA ALA A 179 -25.31 -13.43 -8.17
C ALA A 179 -26.58 -12.67 -7.76
N THR A 180 -26.41 -11.54 -7.06
CA THR A 180 -27.51 -10.65 -6.66
C THR A 180 -28.22 -10.07 -7.89
N GLN A 181 -27.48 -9.53 -8.85
CA GLN A 181 -28.05 -9.00 -10.10
C GLN A 181 -28.73 -10.09 -10.91
N ALA A 182 -28.14 -11.28 -10.99
CA ALA A 182 -28.74 -12.41 -11.70
C ALA A 182 -30.05 -12.90 -11.04
N ALA A 183 -30.12 -12.85 -9.71
CA ALA A 183 -31.35 -13.21 -8.99
C ALA A 183 -32.46 -12.20 -9.24
N GLU A 184 -32.15 -10.92 -9.36
CA GLU A 184 -33.09 -9.86 -9.71
C GLU A 184 -33.55 -10.01 -11.18
N ALA A 185 -32.62 -10.19 -12.12
CA ALA A 185 -32.94 -10.45 -13.54
C ALA A 185 -33.83 -11.69 -13.70
N PHE A 186 -33.57 -12.76 -12.93
CA PHE A 186 -34.38 -13.98 -12.96
C PHE A 186 -35.81 -13.71 -12.47
N ARG A 187 -36.00 -12.95 -11.40
CA ARG A 187 -37.33 -12.52 -10.92
C ARG A 187 -38.09 -11.71 -11.96
N ASN A 188 -37.38 -10.87 -12.69
CA ASN A 188 -37.93 -10.03 -13.76
C ASN A 188 -38.11 -10.78 -15.11
N ARG A 189 -37.78 -12.09 -15.15
CA ARG A 189 -37.81 -12.94 -16.36
C ARG A 189 -36.87 -12.47 -17.48
N ASP A 190 -35.85 -11.68 -17.13
CA ASP A 190 -34.81 -11.28 -18.07
C ASP A 190 -33.73 -12.39 -18.17
N TYR A 191 -34.10 -13.48 -18.81
CA TYR A 191 -33.24 -14.65 -18.93
C TYR A 191 -31.94 -14.39 -19.71
N PRO A 192 -31.94 -13.60 -20.79
CA PRO A 192 -30.69 -13.21 -21.46
C PRO A 192 -29.69 -12.55 -20.51
N ARG A 193 -30.15 -11.65 -19.64
CA ARG A 193 -29.31 -10.99 -18.64
C ARG A 193 -28.79 -11.97 -17.59
N VAL A 194 -29.60 -12.91 -17.11
CA VAL A 194 -29.14 -13.98 -16.21
C VAL A 194 -27.98 -14.76 -16.81
N ILE A 195 -28.12 -15.15 -18.09
CA ILE A 195 -27.08 -15.89 -18.80
C ILE A 195 -25.81 -15.05 -18.93
N ALA A 196 -25.92 -13.76 -19.30
CA ALA A 196 -24.78 -12.85 -19.45
C ALA A 196 -24.02 -12.67 -18.13
N LEU A 197 -24.72 -12.62 -16.99
CA LEU A 197 -24.12 -12.44 -15.66
C LEU A 197 -23.46 -13.72 -15.12
N LEU A 198 -24.11 -14.88 -15.26
CA LEU A 198 -23.67 -16.13 -14.61
C LEU A 198 -22.74 -16.99 -15.48
N ALA A 199 -22.83 -16.92 -16.80
CA ALA A 199 -22.01 -17.77 -17.68
C ALA A 199 -20.50 -17.51 -17.54
N PRO A 200 -20.01 -16.25 -17.43
CA PRO A 200 -18.58 -15.98 -17.27
C PRO A 200 -17.98 -16.55 -15.98
N ILE A 201 -18.79 -16.68 -14.93
CA ILE A 201 -18.35 -17.17 -13.59
C ILE A 201 -18.80 -18.61 -13.33
N SER A 202 -19.10 -19.37 -14.38
CA SER A 202 -19.71 -20.73 -14.27
C SER A 202 -18.93 -21.72 -13.39
N SER A 203 -17.60 -21.59 -13.28
CA SER A 203 -16.75 -22.42 -12.43
C SER A 203 -16.93 -22.18 -10.92
N ARG A 204 -17.47 -21.01 -10.53
CA ARG A 204 -17.64 -20.58 -9.13
C ARG A 204 -19.09 -20.61 -8.64
N LEU A 205 -20.03 -20.96 -9.54
CA LEU A 205 -21.46 -20.95 -9.20
C LEU A 205 -21.79 -21.97 -8.13
N THR A 206 -22.62 -21.57 -7.18
CA THR A 206 -23.32 -22.46 -6.26
C THR A 206 -24.32 -23.36 -7.02
N ASP A 207 -24.77 -24.43 -6.42
CA ASP A 207 -25.75 -25.31 -7.04
C ASP A 207 -27.07 -24.59 -7.39
N ALA A 208 -27.51 -23.67 -6.53
CA ALA A 208 -28.70 -22.86 -6.78
C ALA A 208 -28.52 -21.94 -8.01
N GLU A 209 -27.34 -21.34 -8.17
CA GLU A 209 -27.03 -20.48 -9.32
C GLU A 209 -26.87 -21.30 -10.61
N ARG A 210 -26.26 -22.47 -10.55
CA ARG A 210 -26.21 -23.42 -11.67
C ARG A 210 -27.61 -23.80 -12.16
N VAL A 211 -28.53 -24.05 -11.21
CA VAL A 211 -29.94 -24.34 -11.54
C VAL A 211 -30.58 -23.12 -12.22
N LYS A 212 -30.40 -21.90 -11.67
CA LYS A 212 -30.91 -20.66 -12.28
C LYS A 212 -30.38 -20.46 -13.70
N LEU A 213 -29.06 -20.63 -13.89
CA LEU A 213 -28.46 -20.50 -15.23
C LEU A 213 -29.02 -21.50 -16.22
N ARG A 214 -29.23 -22.75 -15.83
CA ARG A 214 -29.82 -23.81 -16.66
C ARG A 214 -31.25 -23.47 -17.03
N LEU A 215 -32.06 -23.04 -16.07
CA LEU A 215 -33.45 -22.62 -16.34
C LEU A 215 -33.51 -21.40 -17.22
N ALA A 216 -32.64 -20.41 -17.02
CA ALA A 216 -32.59 -19.22 -17.86
C ALA A 216 -32.28 -19.56 -19.33
N ARG A 217 -31.34 -20.49 -19.58
CA ARG A 217 -31.05 -20.99 -20.94
C ARG A 217 -32.28 -21.64 -21.57
N LYS A 218 -32.93 -22.55 -20.82
CA LYS A 218 -34.15 -23.24 -21.27
C LYS A 218 -35.26 -22.24 -21.64
N TYR A 219 -35.54 -21.25 -20.80
CA TYR A 219 -36.60 -20.29 -21.04
C TYR A 219 -36.25 -19.28 -22.17
N ALA A 220 -34.98 -18.89 -22.31
CA ALA A 220 -34.54 -18.03 -23.41
C ALA A 220 -34.72 -18.70 -24.80
N GLU A 221 -34.59 -20.04 -24.88
CA GLU A 221 -34.84 -20.82 -26.10
C GLU A 221 -36.34 -20.91 -26.44
N THR A 222 -37.21 -20.98 -25.42
CA THR A 222 -38.67 -21.13 -25.59
C THR A 222 -39.37 -19.81 -25.94
N THR A 223 -38.72 -18.68 -25.73
CA THR A 223 -39.27 -17.32 -25.97
C THR A 223 -38.89 -16.76 -27.34
N ARG A 224 -38.10 -17.49 -28.11
CA ARG A 224 -37.80 -17.20 -29.52
C ARG A 224 -38.82 -17.87 -30.47
#